data_5744dfb4e239dd52381d2d94bd7fcb28
#
_entry.id   5744dfb4e239dd52381d2d94bd7fcb28
#
_cell.length_a   1.000
_cell.length_b   1.000
_cell.length_c   1.000
_cell.angle_alpha   90.00
_cell.angle_beta   90.00
_cell.angle_gamma   90.00
#
_symmetry.space_group_name_H-M   'P 1'
#
loop_
_entity.id
_entity.type
_entity.pdbx_description
1 polymer ?
#
loop_
_entity_poly.entity_id
_entity_poly.type
_entity_poly.pdbx_seq_one_letter_code
_entity_poly.pdbx_strand_id
1 'polypeptide(L)'
;QDGDKDLYVVSAGYDLPKNSPLLQDRLYINNGNGKFSKSTNLLPTMKSSGKSVISGDYDGDGDLDLFIGGNVLPGNYPLPSKSYLLKNENGIFLDVTNTSPNLSNIGMISEAIFTDYDNDNDLDLMMVGEWMKPTIFNNNQGVFNEITMNGLENTEGWWFSIKAADYDGDGD
;
A
#
# COMPACT_ATOMS: atom_id res chain seq x y z
N GLN A 1 12.40 15.22 3.12
CA GLN A 1 11.33 15.61 4.07
C GLN A 1 11.63 17.03 4.55
N ASP A 2 10.96 18.01 3.97
CA ASP A 2 11.18 19.45 4.22
C ASP A 2 10.08 20.06 5.11
N GLY A 3 9.12 19.25 5.56
CA GLY A 3 7.99 19.65 6.41
C GLY A 3 6.72 20.02 5.62
N ASP A 4 6.79 20.09 4.31
CA ASP A 4 5.65 20.35 3.44
C ASP A 4 4.95 19.04 3.04
N LYS A 5 3.63 19.08 2.85
CA LYS A 5 2.88 17.89 2.44
C LYS A 5 2.91 17.75 0.93
N ASP A 6 3.52 16.70 0.45
CA ASP A 6 3.51 16.28 -0.94
C ASP A 6 2.21 15.55 -1.33
N LEU A 7 1.98 15.37 -2.61
CA LEU A 7 0.81 14.68 -3.11
C LEU A 7 1.21 13.46 -3.93
N TYR A 8 0.82 12.28 -3.46
CA TYR A 8 0.89 11.05 -4.24
C TYR A 8 -0.48 10.74 -4.86
N VAL A 9 -0.48 10.40 -6.14
CA VAL A 9 -1.70 10.08 -6.90
C VAL A 9 -1.59 8.69 -7.49
N VAL A 10 -2.43 7.79 -6.98
CA VAL A 10 -2.57 6.42 -7.49
C VAL A 10 -3.31 6.46 -8.82
N SER A 11 -2.78 5.76 -9.80
CA SER A 11 -3.39 5.63 -11.12
C SER A 11 -4.16 4.33 -11.23
N ALA A 12 -5.35 4.39 -11.81
CA ALA A 12 -6.21 3.25 -12.05
C ALA A 12 -6.92 3.35 -13.41
N GLY A 13 -7.45 2.23 -13.90
CA GLY A 13 -8.28 2.23 -15.09
C GLY A 13 -8.59 0.82 -15.55
N TYR A 14 -9.87 0.47 -15.57
CA TYR A 14 -10.33 -0.84 -16.09
C TYR A 14 -10.22 -0.94 -17.61
N ASP A 15 -10.54 0.16 -18.30
CA ASP A 15 -10.59 0.21 -19.78
C ASP A 15 -9.25 0.54 -20.44
N LEU A 16 -8.19 0.68 -19.65
CA LEU A 16 -6.85 0.93 -20.18
C LEU A 16 -6.22 -0.38 -20.68
N PRO A 17 -5.39 -0.31 -21.74
CA PRO A 17 -4.58 -1.46 -22.12
C PRO A 17 -3.67 -1.90 -20.97
N LYS A 18 -3.47 -3.21 -20.82
CA LYS A 18 -2.49 -3.77 -19.89
C LYS A 18 -1.12 -3.09 -20.12
N ASN A 19 -0.48 -2.68 -19.04
CA ASN A 19 0.80 -1.95 -19.06
C ASN A 19 0.73 -0.55 -19.70
N SER A 20 -0.45 0.06 -19.79
CA SER A 20 -0.59 1.44 -20.25
C SER A 20 0.32 2.39 -19.47
N PRO A 21 1.00 3.35 -20.09
CA PRO A 21 1.76 4.37 -19.38
C PRO A 21 0.88 5.29 -18.53
N LEU A 22 -0.44 5.29 -18.74
CA LEU A 22 -1.41 6.03 -17.92
C LEU A 22 -1.61 5.40 -16.54
N LEU A 23 -1.21 4.14 -16.35
CA LEU A 23 -1.22 3.44 -15.06
C LEU A 23 -0.03 3.80 -14.17
N GLN A 24 0.92 4.61 -14.66
CA GLN A 24 2.02 5.09 -13.85
C GLN A 24 1.53 6.08 -12.79
N ASP A 25 1.77 5.78 -11.53
CA ASP A 25 1.49 6.67 -10.41
C ASP A 25 2.31 7.95 -10.47
N ARG A 26 1.85 8.98 -9.78
CA ARG A 26 2.45 10.31 -9.83
C ARG A 26 2.71 10.85 -8.45
N LEU A 27 3.92 11.37 -8.25
CA LEU A 27 4.29 12.14 -7.08
C LEU A 27 4.45 13.61 -7.47
N TYR A 28 3.81 14.48 -6.70
CA TYR A 28 3.92 15.93 -6.84
C TYR A 28 4.54 16.52 -5.58
N ILE A 29 5.67 17.17 -5.74
CA ILE A 29 6.38 17.82 -4.66
C ILE A 29 5.80 19.21 -4.43
N ASN A 30 5.43 19.50 -3.19
CA ASN A 30 5.03 20.81 -2.72
C ASN A 30 6.26 21.67 -2.45
N ASN A 31 6.20 22.95 -2.75
CA ASN A 31 7.29 23.89 -2.47
C ASN A 31 7.02 24.79 -1.25
N GLY A 32 6.12 24.40 -0.36
CA GLY A 32 5.75 25.15 0.84
C GLY A 32 4.82 26.35 0.63
N ASN A 33 4.54 26.71 -0.61
CA ASN A 33 3.67 27.84 -0.97
C ASN A 33 2.41 27.40 -1.72
N GLY A 34 2.02 26.15 -1.58
CA GLY A 34 0.85 25.55 -2.25
C GLY A 34 1.04 25.35 -3.76
N LYS A 35 2.29 25.34 -4.24
CA LYS A 35 2.61 25.03 -5.64
C LYS A 35 3.22 23.64 -5.72
N PHE A 36 2.67 22.82 -6.58
CA PHE A 36 3.08 21.44 -6.80
C PHE A 36 3.86 21.31 -8.12
N SER A 37 4.95 20.56 -8.08
CA SER A 37 5.74 20.18 -9.25
C SER A 37 5.75 18.67 -9.40
N LYS A 38 5.34 18.14 -10.56
CA LYS A 38 5.38 16.70 -10.82
C LYS A 38 6.83 16.20 -10.81
N SER A 39 7.11 15.20 -10.01
CA SER A 39 8.41 14.51 -10.06
C SER A 39 8.52 13.64 -11.31
N THR A 40 9.72 13.47 -11.82
CA THR A 40 9.97 12.65 -13.03
C THR A 40 10.77 11.38 -12.75
N ASN A 41 11.54 11.35 -11.66
CA ASN A 41 12.51 10.26 -11.41
C ASN A 41 12.50 9.73 -9.98
N LEU A 42 11.52 10.12 -9.15
CA LEU A 42 11.47 9.71 -7.74
C LEU A 42 10.70 8.40 -7.54
N LEU A 43 9.87 7.98 -8.49
CA LEU A 43 9.11 6.73 -8.44
C LEU A 43 9.69 5.70 -9.42
N PRO A 44 9.67 4.41 -9.06
CA PRO A 44 9.97 3.35 -10.01
C PRO A 44 8.90 3.28 -11.12
N THR A 45 9.20 2.54 -12.17
CA THR A 45 8.20 2.26 -13.21
C THR A 45 7.16 1.28 -12.69
N MET A 46 5.93 1.77 -12.53
CA MET A 46 4.77 1.00 -12.10
C MET A 46 3.68 1.11 -13.15
N LYS A 47 3.10 -0.03 -13.55
CA LYS A 47 2.04 -0.11 -14.56
C LYS A 47 0.91 -1.01 -14.08
N SER A 48 0.50 -0.78 -12.86
CA SER A 48 -0.57 -1.51 -12.18
C SER A 48 -1.75 -0.59 -11.93
N SER A 49 -2.96 -1.11 -12.04
CA SER A 49 -4.15 -0.39 -11.61
C SER A 49 -4.26 -0.48 -10.10
N GLY A 50 -3.94 0.61 -9.41
CA GLY A 50 -4.02 0.71 -7.96
C GLY A 50 -5.35 1.27 -7.48
N LYS A 51 -5.58 1.25 -6.15
CA LYS A 51 -6.77 1.85 -5.52
C LYS A 51 -6.44 2.51 -4.18
N SER A 52 -5.57 1.91 -3.39
CA SER A 52 -5.17 2.39 -2.07
C SER A 52 -3.71 2.79 -2.07
N VAL A 53 -3.36 3.83 -1.33
CA VAL A 53 -1.98 4.17 -0.96
C VAL A 53 -1.94 4.59 0.48
N ILE A 54 -0.97 4.08 1.21
CA ILE A 54 -0.69 4.45 2.60
C ILE A 54 0.79 4.74 2.75
N SER A 55 1.12 5.58 3.73
CA SER A 55 2.51 5.91 4.07
C SER A 55 2.80 5.61 5.53
N GLY A 56 4.01 5.14 5.82
CA GLY A 56 4.52 4.85 7.15
C GLY A 56 6.00 4.54 7.08
N ASP A 57 6.71 4.78 8.15
CA ASP A 57 8.10 4.36 8.33
C ASP A 57 8.08 2.90 8.82
N TYR A 58 8.02 1.94 7.87
CA TYR A 58 7.82 0.54 8.24
C TYR A 58 9.14 -0.17 8.60
N ASP A 59 10.29 0.37 8.21
CA ASP A 59 11.59 -0.23 8.51
C ASP A 59 12.40 0.54 9.56
N GLY A 60 11.82 1.63 10.13
CA GLY A 60 12.39 2.38 11.25
C GLY A 60 13.59 3.25 10.88
N ASP A 61 13.77 3.58 9.58
CA ASP A 61 14.91 4.39 9.13
C ASP A 61 14.65 5.91 9.20
N GLY A 62 13.43 6.33 9.53
CA GLY A 62 13.01 7.72 9.69
C GLY A 62 12.43 8.35 8.43
N ASP A 63 12.42 7.67 7.30
CA ASP A 63 11.81 8.10 6.06
C ASP A 63 10.40 7.48 5.90
N LEU A 64 9.46 8.20 5.27
CA LEU A 64 8.14 7.65 5.00
C LEU A 64 8.15 6.80 3.73
N ASP A 65 7.81 5.54 3.89
CA ASP A 65 7.65 4.56 2.83
C ASP A 65 6.21 4.52 2.33
N LEU A 66 5.94 3.76 1.26
CA LEU A 66 4.62 3.63 0.69
C LEU A 66 4.24 2.17 0.45
N PHE A 67 2.99 1.83 0.78
CA PHE A 67 2.35 0.64 0.23
C PHE A 67 1.24 1.07 -0.73
N ILE A 68 1.22 0.48 -1.93
CA ILE A 68 0.20 0.72 -2.96
C ILE A 68 -0.55 -0.57 -3.21
N GLY A 69 -1.82 -0.59 -2.83
CA GLY A 69 -2.73 -1.71 -3.06
C GLY A 69 -3.17 -1.80 -4.51
N GLY A 70 -2.81 -2.89 -5.18
CA GLY A 70 -3.31 -3.24 -6.50
C GLY A 70 -4.80 -3.57 -6.46
N ASN A 71 -5.55 -3.15 -7.46
CA ASN A 71 -6.96 -3.48 -7.59
C ASN A 71 -7.18 -4.44 -8.76
N VAL A 72 -7.96 -4.08 -9.74
CA VAL A 72 -8.31 -4.95 -10.86
C VAL A 72 -7.27 -4.89 -11.99
N LEU A 73 -6.91 -6.03 -12.55
CA LEU A 73 -6.13 -6.07 -13.79
C LEU A 73 -6.97 -5.54 -14.94
N PRO A 74 -6.53 -4.47 -15.65
CA PRO A 74 -7.33 -3.87 -16.71
C PRO A 74 -7.86 -4.88 -17.73
N GLY A 75 -9.18 -4.83 -17.97
CA GLY A 75 -9.90 -5.72 -18.88
C GLY A 75 -10.07 -7.18 -18.42
N ASN A 76 -9.65 -7.54 -17.21
CA ASN A 76 -9.62 -8.94 -16.75
C ASN A 76 -10.24 -9.14 -15.35
N TYR A 77 -11.35 -8.48 -15.05
CA TYR A 77 -12.07 -8.73 -13.79
C TYR A 77 -12.49 -10.22 -13.68
N PRO A 78 -12.31 -10.89 -12.53
CA PRO A 78 -11.85 -10.37 -11.23
C PRO A 78 -10.35 -10.64 -10.91
N LEU A 79 -9.47 -10.56 -11.89
CA LEU A 79 -8.04 -10.77 -11.63
C LEU A 79 -7.40 -9.53 -10.98
N PRO A 80 -6.61 -9.69 -9.91
CA PRO A 80 -5.95 -8.57 -9.26
C PRO A 80 -4.78 -8.01 -10.09
N SER A 81 -4.52 -6.73 -9.91
CA SER A 81 -3.27 -6.08 -10.31
C SER A 81 -2.20 -6.24 -9.24
N LYS A 82 -0.93 -6.05 -9.64
CA LYS A 82 0.21 -6.07 -8.72
C LYS A 82 0.10 -4.96 -7.68
N SER A 83 0.32 -5.28 -6.40
CA SER A 83 0.59 -4.34 -5.32
C SER A 83 2.09 -4.02 -5.22
N TYR A 84 2.44 -2.89 -4.61
CA TYR A 84 3.82 -2.44 -4.46
C TYR A 84 4.12 -2.03 -3.02
N LEU A 85 5.29 -2.44 -2.53
CA LEU A 85 5.94 -1.88 -1.36
C LEU A 85 7.12 -1.05 -1.86
N LEU A 86 7.10 0.24 -1.56
CA LEU A 86 8.13 1.17 -2.00
C LEU A 86 8.89 1.71 -0.78
N LYS A 87 10.17 1.33 -0.69
CA LYS A 87 11.08 1.91 0.29
C LYS A 87 11.54 3.28 -0.18
N ASN A 88 11.53 4.25 0.72
CA ASN A 88 12.07 5.58 0.50
C ASN A 88 13.56 5.61 0.90
N GLU A 89 14.40 5.94 -0.03
CA GLU A 89 15.84 6.13 0.20
C GLU A 89 16.17 7.61 -0.09
N ASN A 90 16.07 8.45 0.94
CA ASN A 90 16.35 9.89 0.82
C ASN A 90 15.52 10.59 -0.29
N GLY A 91 14.23 10.30 -0.40
CA GLY A 91 13.31 10.89 -1.37
C GLY A 91 13.20 10.14 -2.70
N ILE A 92 13.95 9.07 -2.91
CA ILE A 92 13.83 8.18 -4.07
C ILE A 92 13.16 6.87 -3.64
N PHE A 93 12.05 6.52 -4.27
CA PHE A 93 11.31 5.31 -3.95
C PHE A 93 11.80 4.11 -4.76
N LEU A 94 12.13 3.04 -4.08
CA LEU A 94 12.58 1.77 -4.65
C LEU A 94 11.50 0.69 -4.50
N ASP A 95 11.21 -0.06 -5.56
CA ASP A 95 10.31 -1.23 -5.49
C ASP A 95 11.01 -2.38 -4.76
N VAL A 96 10.65 -2.61 -3.51
CA VAL A 96 11.14 -3.69 -2.66
C VAL A 96 10.08 -4.78 -2.41
N THR A 97 9.00 -4.80 -3.18
CA THR A 97 7.88 -5.74 -3.00
C THR A 97 8.31 -7.20 -2.91
N ASN A 98 9.36 -7.56 -3.63
CA ASN A 98 9.84 -8.95 -3.67
C ASN A 98 10.58 -9.42 -2.39
N THR A 99 10.87 -8.50 -1.45
CA THR A 99 11.44 -8.87 -0.15
C THR A 99 10.42 -9.55 0.75
N SER A 100 9.13 -9.32 0.49
CA SER A 100 8.01 -9.83 1.28
C SER A 100 7.22 -10.86 0.47
N PRO A 101 7.19 -12.14 0.92
CA PRO A 101 6.48 -13.21 0.22
C PRO A 101 4.99 -12.90 0.04
N ASN A 102 4.46 -13.19 -1.14
CA ASN A 102 3.04 -13.02 -1.51
C ASN A 102 2.51 -11.58 -1.58
N LEU A 103 3.25 -10.58 -1.11
CA LEU A 103 2.78 -9.20 -1.03
C LEU A 103 2.38 -8.61 -2.40
N SER A 104 2.99 -9.09 -3.47
CA SER A 104 2.71 -8.58 -4.83
C SER A 104 1.32 -8.93 -5.37
N ASN A 105 0.75 -10.09 -5.00
CA ASN A 105 -0.45 -10.65 -5.63
C ASN A 105 -1.50 -11.08 -4.60
N ILE A 106 -1.77 -10.24 -3.61
CA ILE A 106 -2.64 -10.55 -2.49
C ILE A 106 -4.12 -10.66 -2.90
N GLY A 107 -4.57 -9.77 -3.77
CA GLY A 107 -5.98 -9.65 -4.16
C GLY A 107 -6.30 -8.27 -4.72
N MET A 108 -7.59 -8.00 -4.90
CA MET A 108 -8.08 -6.69 -5.34
C MET A 108 -8.30 -5.79 -4.13
N ILE A 109 -7.25 -5.09 -3.71
CA ILE A 109 -7.24 -4.29 -2.49
C ILE A 109 -8.12 -3.06 -2.64
N SER A 110 -8.98 -2.80 -1.64
CA SER A 110 -9.80 -1.60 -1.53
C SER A 110 -9.18 -0.57 -0.60
N GLU A 111 -8.72 -0.99 0.55
CA GLU A 111 -8.02 -0.15 1.53
C GLU A 111 -6.96 -0.96 2.27
N ALA A 112 -5.92 -0.28 2.71
CA ALA A 112 -4.89 -0.80 3.58
C ALA A 112 -4.58 0.20 4.69
N ILE A 113 -3.99 -0.26 5.78
CA ILE A 113 -3.47 0.57 6.87
C ILE A 113 -2.15 0.00 7.37
N PHE A 114 -1.26 0.89 7.82
CA PHE A 114 -0.15 0.52 8.69
C PHE A 114 -0.58 0.70 10.15
N THR A 115 -0.31 -0.30 10.98
CA THR A 115 -0.61 -0.28 12.41
C THR A 115 0.29 -1.30 13.12
N ASP A 116 0.74 -0.97 14.31
CA ASP A 116 1.39 -1.93 15.21
C ASP A 116 0.25 -2.67 15.93
N TYR A 117 -0.07 -3.90 15.48
CA TYR A 117 -1.22 -4.64 16.03
C TYR A 117 -0.84 -5.58 17.18
N ASP A 118 0.44 -5.95 17.28
CA ASP A 118 0.94 -6.88 18.31
C ASP A 118 1.85 -6.21 19.35
N ASN A 119 1.96 -4.87 19.30
CA ASN A 119 2.69 -4.02 20.23
C ASN A 119 4.20 -4.32 20.28
N ASP A 120 4.78 -4.70 19.14
CA ASP A 120 6.22 -4.94 19.01
C ASP A 120 7.03 -3.70 18.58
N ASN A 121 6.33 -2.58 18.30
CA ASN A 121 6.79 -1.28 17.81
C ASN A 121 7.20 -1.26 16.35
N ASP A 122 6.91 -2.29 15.58
CA ASP A 122 7.03 -2.29 14.13
C ASP A 122 5.66 -2.02 13.50
N LEU A 123 5.61 -1.33 12.35
CA LEU A 123 4.35 -1.10 11.63
C LEU A 123 4.00 -2.32 10.79
N ASP A 124 2.94 -2.99 11.15
CA ASP A 124 2.34 -4.09 10.39
C ASP A 124 1.43 -3.57 9.28
N LEU A 125 1.04 -4.45 8.37
CA LEU A 125 0.21 -4.10 7.23
C LEU A 125 -1.10 -4.90 7.25
N MET A 126 -2.21 -4.20 7.41
CA MET A 126 -3.55 -4.78 7.30
C MET A 126 -4.27 -4.27 6.06
N MET A 127 -5.06 -5.13 5.42
CA MET A 127 -5.79 -4.77 4.21
C MET A 127 -7.08 -5.53 4.02
N VAL A 128 -7.97 -4.92 3.25
CA VAL A 128 -9.24 -5.48 2.81
C VAL A 128 -9.48 -5.20 1.34
N GLY A 129 -10.36 -5.98 0.71
CA GLY A 129 -10.68 -5.77 -0.69
C GLY A 129 -11.84 -6.62 -1.19
N GLU A 130 -11.89 -6.76 -2.51
CA GLU A 130 -12.94 -7.52 -3.20
C GLU A 130 -12.54 -8.99 -3.27
N TRP A 131 -13.46 -9.89 -2.92
CA TRP A 131 -13.30 -11.35 -2.97
C TRP A 131 -12.14 -11.87 -2.10
N MET A 132 -11.83 -11.15 -1.01
CA MET A 132 -10.77 -11.55 -0.09
C MET A 132 -11.23 -11.41 1.36
N LYS A 133 -10.60 -12.16 2.25
CA LYS A 133 -10.71 -11.95 3.69
C LYS A 133 -9.88 -10.74 4.11
N PRO A 134 -10.15 -10.11 5.26
CA PRO A 134 -9.18 -9.22 5.88
C PRO A 134 -7.84 -9.95 6.02
N THR A 135 -6.78 -9.35 5.52
CA THR A 135 -5.46 -9.98 5.45
C THR A 135 -4.47 -9.14 6.22
N ILE A 136 -3.64 -9.80 7.01
CA ILE A 136 -2.65 -9.18 7.88
C ILE A 136 -1.27 -9.72 7.54
N PHE A 137 -0.32 -8.83 7.45
CA PHE A 137 1.08 -9.13 7.30
C PHE A 137 1.81 -8.57 8.51
N ASN A 138 2.40 -9.46 9.31
CA ASN A 138 3.30 -9.07 10.38
C ASN A 138 4.63 -8.61 9.79
N ASN A 139 5.12 -7.49 10.27
CA ASN A 139 6.41 -6.94 9.92
C ASN A 139 7.50 -7.59 10.80
N ASN A 140 8.58 -7.96 10.20
CA ASN A 140 9.77 -8.40 10.92
C ASN A 140 10.99 -7.73 10.27
N GLN A 141 11.39 -6.59 10.84
CA GLN A 141 12.53 -5.80 10.37
C GLN A 141 12.43 -5.45 8.87
N GLY A 142 11.28 -4.94 8.43
CA GLY A 142 11.02 -4.53 7.05
C GLY A 142 10.60 -5.66 6.11
N VAL A 143 10.42 -6.89 6.60
CA VAL A 143 9.93 -8.03 5.82
C VAL A 143 8.54 -8.43 6.29
N PHE A 144 7.56 -8.27 5.42
CA PHE A 144 6.16 -8.59 5.69
C PHE A 144 5.86 -10.07 5.43
N ASN A 145 5.32 -10.76 6.43
CA ASN A 145 4.90 -12.15 6.34
C ASN A 145 3.41 -12.27 6.60
N GLU A 146 2.68 -12.88 5.68
CA GLU A 146 1.24 -13.11 5.85
C GLU A 146 1.00 -14.02 7.06
N ILE A 147 0.08 -13.61 7.93
CA ILE A 147 -0.33 -14.37 9.09
C ILE A 147 -1.81 -14.74 9.00
N THR A 148 -2.19 -15.84 9.64
CA THR A 148 -3.58 -16.24 9.79
C THR A 148 -4.05 -15.91 11.19
N MET A 149 -5.03 -15.02 11.30
CA MET A 149 -5.65 -14.66 12.58
C MET A 149 -6.86 -15.57 12.86
N ASN A 150 -6.94 -16.08 14.07
CA ASN A 150 -8.13 -16.79 14.53
C ASN A 150 -9.35 -15.86 14.50
N GLY A 151 -10.44 -16.34 13.93
CA GLY A 151 -11.69 -15.56 13.79
C GLY A 151 -11.82 -14.79 12.48
N LEU A 152 -10.77 -14.73 11.64
CA LEU A 152 -10.86 -14.17 10.30
C LEU A 152 -10.94 -15.24 9.19
N GLU A 153 -11.02 -16.51 9.57
CA GLU A 153 -11.23 -17.61 8.61
C GLU A 153 -12.65 -17.55 8.05
N ASN A 154 -12.81 -17.84 6.77
CA ASN A 154 -14.10 -17.85 6.07
C ASN A 154 -14.84 -16.49 6.14
N THR A 155 -14.09 -15.40 6.12
CA THR A 155 -14.61 -14.04 6.11
C THR A 155 -14.44 -13.38 4.75
N GLU A 156 -14.30 -14.16 3.67
CA GLU A 156 -14.22 -13.61 2.32
C GLU A 156 -15.45 -12.76 2.03
N GLY A 157 -15.21 -11.57 1.48
CA GLY A 157 -16.27 -10.63 1.25
C GLY A 157 -15.89 -9.56 0.23
N TRP A 158 -16.71 -8.52 0.19
CA TRP A 158 -16.47 -7.32 -0.59
C TRP A 158 -16.35 -6.14 0.37
N TRP A 159 -15.14 -5.87 0.78
CA TRP A 159 -14.82 -4.91 1.82
C TRP A 159 -14.32 -3.62 1.21
N PHE A 160 -14.80 -2.49 1.72
CA PHE A 160 -14.46 -1.16 1.22
C PHE A 160 -13.45 -0.42 2.07
N SER A 161 -13.50 -0.63 3.40
CA SER A 161 -12.72 0.16 4.35
C SER A 161 -12.31 -0.69 5.56
N ILE A 162 -11.16 -0.35 6.13
CA ILE A 162 -10.61 -0.94 7.36
C ILE A 162 -10.07 0.16 8.26
N LYS A 163 -10.30 0.02 9.56
CA LYS A 163 -9.69 0.86 10.60
C LYS A 163 -9.31 -0.02 11.78
N ALA A 164 -8.17 0.24 12.38
CA ALA A 164 -7.74 -0.37 13.63
C ALA A 164 -7.78 0.68 14.74
N ALA A 165 -8.26 0.32 15.90
CA ALA A 165 -8.24 1.11 17.11
C ALA A 165 -8.52 0.19 18.30
N ASP A 166 -8.02 0.56 19.45
CA ASP A 166 -8.38 -0.04 20.74
C ASP A 166 -9.83 0.36 21.09
N TYR A 167 -10.79 -0.52 20.78
CA TYR A 167 -12.23 -0.24 20.96
C TYR A 167 -12.74 -0.55 22.35
N ASP A 168 -12.05 -1.37 23.14
CA ASP A 168 -12.44 -1.74 24.50
C ASP A 168 -11.54 -1.14 25.58
N GLY A 169 -10.47 -0.47 25.18
CA GLY A 169 -9.60 0.33 26.04
C GLY A 169 -8.66 -0.50 26.89
N ASP A 170 -8.27 -1.70 26.43
CA ASP A 170 -7.38 -2.60 27.17
C ASP A 170 -5.92 -2.55 26.69
N GLY A 171 -5.65 -1.77 25.64
CA GLY A 171 -4.29 -1.45 25.15
C GLY A 171 -3.78 -2.35 24.05
N ASP A 172 -4.63 -3.21 23.45
CA ASP A 172 -4.26 -4.05 22.29
C ASP A 172 -5.15 -3.85 21.06
#